data_c19a899882a2741202adca09691ce45b
#
_entry.id   c19a899882a2741202adca09691ce45b
#
_cell.length_a   1.000
_cell.length_b   1.000
_cell.length_c   1.000
_cell.angle_alpha   90.00
_cell.angle_beta   90.00
_cell.angle_gamma   90.00
#
_symmetry.space_group_name_H-M   'P 1'
#
loop_
_entity.id
_entity.type
_entity.pdbx_description
1 polymer ?
#
loop_
_entity_poly.entity_id
_entity_poly.type
_entity_poly.pdbx_seq_one_letter_code
_entity_poly.pdbx_strand_id
1 'polypeptide(L)'
;MSALIKKELRLCIHPTVFLFFSFSALVFVPNYPYEVIFFFSALSAYFCCISARENGDLAFTGALPVKKTHIPLARILVTVGMQCIMLALTGILGSVKSAALPAEQQINQAGLSANLALVGNGAATLGAFNLVFFPLFYRSPERIGVPFLLAAAVQFLLVGAFLLLRWSVPLFSETLNGGNADHTAAKAAAMFTGLAVYAAATSLSCFFSMRNFKRVDL
;
A
#
# COMPACT_ATOMS: atom_id res chain seq x y z
N MET A 1 -9.07 -20.99 8.23
CA MET A 1 -8.69 -19.66 7.69
C MET A 1 -8.97 -18.53 8.68
N SER A 2 -10.18 -18.41 9.24
CA SER A 2 -10.52 -17.36 10.22
C SER A 2 -9.61 -17.33 11.45
N ALA A 3 -9.23 -18.50 11.99
CA ALA A 3 -8.30 -18.59 13.11
C ALA A 3 -6.90 -18.03 12.76
N LEU A 4 -6.38 -18.27 11.54
CA LEU A 4 -5.11 -17.72 11.10
C LEU A 4 -5.17 -16.20 10.94
N ILE A 5 -6.24 -15.66 10.34
CA ILE A 5 -6.44 -14.21 10.25
C ILE A 5 -6.51 -13.58 11.64
N LYS A 6 -7.27 -14.19 12.58
CA LYS A 6 -7.35 -13.71 13.96
C LYS A 6 -5.99 -13.73 14.68
N LYS A 7 -5.18 -14.75 14.40
CA LYS A 7 -3.80 -14.84 14.89
C LYS A 7 -2.94 -13.71 14.33
N GLU A 8 -2.96 -13.50 13.01
CA GLU A 8 -2.20 -12.42 12.36
C GLU A 8 -2.58 -11.04 12.94
N LEU A 9 -3.88 -10.78 13.10
CA LEU A 9 -4.38 -9.53 13.67
C LEU A 9 -3.92 -9.29 15.12
N ARG A 10 -3.78 -10.37 15.93
CA ARG A 10 -3.43 -10.23 17.34
C ARG A 10 -1.94 -10.27 17.63
N LEU A 11 -1.18 -11.02 16.85
CA LEU A 11 0.23 -11.32 17.14
C LEU A 11 1.21 -10.68 16.18
N CYS A 12 0.79 -10.37 14.95
CA CYS A 12 1.70 -9.89 13.91
C CYS A 12 1.54 -8.40 13.59
N ILE A 13 0.43 -7.76 13.99
CA ILE A 13 0.30 -6.31 13.79
C ILE A 13 1.23 -5.59 14.76
N HIS A 14 2.23 -4.91 14.18
CA HIS A 14 3.14 -4.09 14.97
C HIS A 14 2.44 -2.78 15.40
N PRO A 15 2.64 -2.30 16.65
CA PRO A 15 2.00 -1.06 17.13
C PRO A 15 2.24 0.18 16.26
N THR A 16 3.38 0.26 15.55
CA THR A 16 3.69 1.36 14.63
C THR A 16 2.71 1.48 13.46
N VAL A 17 1.93 0.44 13.16
CA VAL A 17 0.88 0.49 12.11
C VAL A 17 -0.13 1.59 12.42
N PHE A 18 -0.51 1.75 13.69
CA PHE A 18 -1.46 2.79 14.11
C PHE A 18 -0.87 4.20 13.95
N LEU A 19 0.45 4.34 14.21
CA LEU A 19 1.16 5.59 13.93
C LEU A 19 1.16 5.87 12.42
N PHE A 20 1.40 4.87 11.57
CA PHE A 20 1.43 5.05 10.12
C PHE A 20 0.05 5.45 9.57
N PHE A 21 -1.05 4.97 10.14
CA PHE A 21 -2.38 5.44 9.76
C PHE A 21 -2.57 6.94 10.00
N SER A 22 -1.99 7.50 11.07
CA SER A 22 -2.06 8.95 11.32
C SER A 22 -1.33 9.77 10.25
N PHE A 23 -0.38 9.18 9.51
CA PHE A 23 0.31 9.86 8.41
C PHE A 23 -0.58 10.12 7.19
N SER A 24 -1.78 9.54 7.12
CA SER A 24 -2.78 9.98 6.14
C SER A 24 -3.14 11.47 6.31
N ALA A 25 -2.98 12.03 7.52
CA ALA A 25 -3.19 13.46 7.79
C ALA A 25 -2.13 14.36 7.13
N LEU A 26 -1.03 13.82 6.61
CA LEU A 26 -0.02 14.58 5.86
C LEU A 26 -0.58 15.24 4.58
N VAL A 27 -1.78 14.86 4.13
CA VAL A 27 -2.50 15.57 3.06
C VAL A 27 -2.78 17.05 3.39
N PHE A 28 -2.77 17.42 4.68
CA PHE A 28 -2.93 18.80 5.11
C PHE A 28 -1.62 19.58 5.17
N VAL A 29 -0.47 18.94 5.04
CA VAL A 29 0.84 19.59 5.11
C VAL A 29 1.17 20.23 3.76
N PRO A 30 1.47 21.55 3.71
CA PRO A 30 1.54 22.33 2.46
C PRO A 30 2.62 21.87 1.47
N ASN A 31 3.78 21.43 1.96
CA ASN A 31 4.93 21.05 1.11
C ASN A 31 5.18 19.55 1.02
N TYR A 32 4.23 18.72 1.48
CA TYR A 32 4.45 17.30 1.55
C TYR A 32 4.08 16.59 0.22
N PRO A 33 4.94 15.72 -0.32
CA PRO A 33 4.62 14.91 -1.49
C PRO A 33 3.67 13.78 -1.08
N TYR A 34 2.38 13.93 -1.40
CA TYR A 34 1.30 13.06 -0.90
C TYR A 34 1.49 11.58 -1.27
N GLU A 35 2.14 11.29 -2.39
CA GLU A 35 2.41 9.93 -2.83
C GLU A 35 3.28 9.15 -1.82
N VAL A 36 4.11 9.84 -1.03
CA VAL A 36 4.96 9.22 0.01
C VAL A 36 4.13 8.67 1.18
N ILE A 37 2.89 9.15 1.37
CA ILE A 37 1.99 8.61 2.39
C ILE A 37 1.83 7.08 2.25
N PHE A 38 1.75 6.59 1.02
CA PHE A 38 1.58 5.16 0.76
C PHE A 38 2.83 4.32 1.06
N PHE A 39 4.01 4.94 1.12
CA PHE A 39 5.21 4.26 1.57
C PHE A 39 5.12 3.86 3.05
N PHE A 40 4.47 4.65 3.91
CA PHE A 40 4.25 4.26 5.30
C PHE A 40 3.32 3.05 5.42
N SER A 41 2.38 2.89 4.49
CA SER A 41 1.57 1.68 4.40
C SER A 41 2.40 0.45 4.00
N ALA A 42 3.36 0.59 3.11
CA ALA A 42 4.32 -0.45 2.76
C ALA A 42 5.24 -0.80 3.94
N LEU A 43 5.71 0.21 4.69
CA LEU A 43 6.45 0.03 5.93
C LEU A 43 5.65 -0.75 6.98
N SER A 44 4.34 -0.54 7.08
CA SER A 44 3.47 -1.32 7.97
C SER A 44 3.58 -2.82 7.68
N ALA A 45 3.51 -3.21 6.40
CA ALA A 45 3.67 -4.61 5.99
C ALA A 45 5.05 -5.17 6.36
N TYR A 46 6.09 -4.39 6.17
CA TYR A 46 7.46 -4.75 6.52
C TYR A 46 7.63 -4.98 8.03
N PHE A 47 7.15 -4.04 8.88
CA PHE A 47 7.22 -4.18 10.33
C PHE A 47 6.43 -5.38 10.84
N CYS A 48 5.26 -5.66 10.28
CA CYS A 48 4.51 -6.86 10.62
C CYS A 48 5.27 -8.14 10.26
N CYS A 49 5.99 -8.16 9.14
CA CYS A 49 6.81 -9.31 8.74
C CYS A 49 8.08 -9.45 9.60
N ILE A 50 8.72 -8.34 10.02
CA ILE A 50 9.85 -8.37 10.98
C ILE A 50 9.38 -8.95 12.30
N SER A 51 8.31 -8.40 12.88
CA SER A 51 7.76 -8.84 14.16
C SER A 51 7.44 -10.35 14.16
N ALA A 52 6.83 -10.82 13.07
CA ALA A 52 6.54 -12.23 12.90
C ALA A 52 7.80 -13.10 12.80
N ARG A 53 8.85 -12.62 12.13
CA ARG A 53 10.14 -13.33 12.05
C ARG A 53 10.80 -13.42 13.44
N GLU A 54 10.87 -12.31 14.16
CA GLU A 54 11.50 -12.24 15.47
C GLU A 54 10.80 -13.13 16.51
N ASN A 55 9.47 -13.24 16.40
CA ASN A 55 8.66 -14.11 17.25
C ASN A 55 8.65 -15.59 16.81
N GLY A 56 9.40 -15.98 15.77
CA GLY A 56 9.41 -17.35 15.25
C GLY A 56 8.06 -17.82 14.70
N ASP A 57 7.18 -16.88 14.35
CA ASP A 57 5.79 -17.14 13.96
C ASP A 57 5.63 -18.11 12.79
N LEU A 58 6.52 -18.06 11.81
CA LEU A 58 6.45 -18.94 10.62
C LEU A 58 6.74 -20.39 10.99
N ALA A 59 7.74 -20.65 11.83
CA ALA A 59 8.07 -21.98 12.32
C ALA A 59 6.95 -22.52 13.19
N PHE A 60 6.46 -21.72 14.15
CA PHE A 60 5.33 -22.09 15.02
C PHE A 60 4.08 -22.43 14.20
N THR A 61 3.70 -21.56 13.25
CA THR A 61 2.50 -21.78 12.44
C THR A 61 2.66 -22.95 11.47
N GLY A 62 3.89 -23.19 10.99
CA GLY A 62 4.22 -24.34 10.12
C GLY A 62 4.09 -25.68 10.82
N ALA A 63 4.29 -25.74 12.15
CA ALA A 63 4.11 -26.93 12.98
C ALA A 63 2.63 -27.25 13.26
N LEU A 64 1.70 -26.32 13.02
CA LEU A 64 0.28 -26.54 13.20
C LEU A 64 -0.32 -27.36 12.04
N PRO A 65 -1.44 -28.08 12.26
CA PRO A 65 -2.11 -28.87 11.21
C PRO A 65 -2.88 -27.96 10.25
N VAL A 66 -2.18 -27.02 9.58
CA VAL A 66 -2.72 -26.09 8.60
C VAL A 66 -2.04 -26.25 7.24
N LYS A 67 -2.76 -25.94 6.16
CA LYS A 67 -2.15 -25.97 4.84
C LYS A 67 -1.09 -24.88 4.74
N LYS A 68 0.16 -25.21 4.32
CA LYS A 68 1.26 -24.26 4.13
C LYS A 68 0.85 -23.02 3.30
N THR A 69 -0.04 -23.19 2.32
CA THR A 69 -0.53 -22.07 1.49
C THR A 69 -1.41 -21.05 2.23
N HIS A 70 -2.04 -21.45 3.32
CA HIS A 70 -2.90 -20.55 4.10
C HIS A 70 -2.11 -19.55 4.94
N ILE A 71 -0.82 -19.82 5.21
CA ILE A 71 0.05 -18.95 6.00
C ILE A 71 0.33 -17.63 5.26
N PRO A 72 0.88 -17.66 4.01
CA PRO A 72 1.05 -16.43 3.23
C PRO A 72 -0.27 -15.71 2.96
N LEU A 73 -1.32 -16.48 2.64
CA LEU A 73 -2.63 -15.92 2.31
C LEU A 73 -3.21 -15.11 3.48
N ALA A 74 -3.15 -15.63 4.72
CA ALA A 74 -3.67 -14.95 5.89
C ALA A 74 -2.93 -13.60 6.13
N ARG A 75 -1.60 -13.59 6.02
CA ARG A 75 -0.79 -12.39 6.20
C ARG A 75 -1.04 -11.35 5.11
N ILE A 76 -1.08 -11.77 3.84
CA ILE A 76 -1.38 -10.87 2.73
C ILE A 76 -2.79 -10.27 2.90
N LEU A 77 -3.79 -11.05 3.30
CA LEU A 77 -5.13 -10.52 3.53
C LEU A 77 -5.18 -9.46 4.65
N VAL A 78 -4.45 -9.68 5.75
CA VAL A 78 -4.35 -8.68 6.82
C VAL A 78 -3.64 -7.42 6.33
N THR A 79 -2.56 -7.57 5.55
CA THR A 79 -1.86 -6.43 4.94
C THR A 79 -2.77 -5.67 3.98
N VAL A 80 -3.54 -6.35 3.14
CA VAL A 80 -4.54 -5.74 2.25
C VAL A 80 -5.55 -4.93 3.06
N GLY A 81 -6.04 -5.47 4.18
CA GLY A 81 -6.92 -4.74 5.09
C GLY A 81 -6.31 -3.43 5.59
N MET A 82 -5.04 -3.47 6.05
CA MET A 82 -4.33 -2.27 6.50
C MET A 82 -4.12 -1.25 5.36
N GLN A 83 -3.76 -1.72 4.17
CA GLN A 83 -3.59 -0.87 2.99
C GLN A 83 -4.91 -0.23 2.56
N CYS A 84 -6.01 -0.97 2.58
CA CYS A 84 -7.35 -0.44 2.29
C CYS A 84 -7.77 0.64 3.30
N ILE A 85 -7.46 0.45 4.60
CA ILE A 85 -7.70 1.47 5.62
C ILE A 85 -6.91 2.75 5.29
N MET A 86 -5.63 2.63 4.95
CA MET A 86 -4.78 3.78 4.60
C MET A 86 -5.28 4.51 3.35
N LEU A 87 -5.66 3.77 2.29
CA LEU A 87 -6.25 4.34 1.09
C LEU A 87 -7.56 5.07 1.38
N ALA A 88 -8.44 4.45 2.20
CA ALA A 88 -9.71 5.05 2.60
C ALA A 88 -9.50 6.33 3.43
N LEU A 89 -8.61 6.29 4.43
CA LEU A 89 -8.29 7.45 5.25
C LEU A 89 -7.74 8.60 4.40
N THR A 90 -6.80 8.31 3.50
CA THR A 90 -6.23 9.31 2.59
C THR A 90 -7.31 9.89 1.66
N GLY A 91 -8.20 9.07 1.14
CA GLY A 91 -9.32 9.52 0.30
C GLY A 91 -10.34 10.38 1.07
N ILE A 92 -10.71 9.98 2.29
CA ILE A 92 -11.63 10.74 3.16
C ILE A 92 -11.00 12.09 3.53
N LEU A 93 -9.75 12.10 4.02
CA LEU A 93 -9.09 13.34 4.43
C LEU A 93 -8.82 14.25 3.22
N GLY A 94 -8.50 13.70 2.06
CA GLY A 94 -8.40 14.46 0.81
C GLY A 94 -9.73 15.10 0.40
N SER A 95 -10.84 14.38 0.54
CA SER A 95 -12.18 14.90 0.27
C SER A 95 -12.58 15.99 1.28
N VAL A 96 -12.28 15.80 2.56
CA VAL A 96 -12.48 16.82 3.61
C VAL A 96 -11.67 18.08 3.28
N LYS A 97 -10.40 17.94 2.90
CA LYS A 97 -9.56 19.05 2.47
C LYS A 97 -10.17 19.80 1.29
N SER A 98 -10.62 19.08 0.27
CA SER A 98 -11.25 19.66 -0.91
C SER A 98 -12.56 20.39 -0.62
N ALA A 99 -13.32 19.94 0.39
CA ALA A 99 -14.57 20.59 0.81
C ALA A 99 -14.34 21.79 1.75
N ALA A 100 -13.28 21.75 2.56
CA ALA A 100 -13.01 22.76 3.58
C ALA A 100 -12.19 23.95 3.06
N LEU A 101 -11.38 23.78 2.01
CA LEU A 101 -10.47 24.80 1.50
C LEU A 101 -10.94 25.37 0.16
N PRO A 102 -10.71 26.69 -0.09
CA PRO A 102 -10.92 27.31 -1.40
C PRO A 102 -10.11 26.63 -2.48
N ALA A 103 -10.56 26.70 -3.74
CA ALA A 103 -9.93 26.02 -4.88
C ALA A 103 -8.42 26.31 -5.00
N GLU A 104 -8.00 27.55 -4.70
CA GLU A 104 -6.60 27.99 -4.73
C GLU A 104 -5.70 27.28 -3.72
N GLN A 105 -6.27 26.78 -2.61
CA GLN A 105 -5.52 26.10 -1.54
C GLN A 105 -5.66 24.57 -1.61
N GLN A 106 -6.43 24.02 -2.54
CA GLN A 106 -6.59 22.59 -2.72
C GLN A 106 -5.34 21.93 -3.31
N ILE A 107 -4.58 22.67 -4.12
CA ILE A 107 -3.27 22.28 -4.62
C ILE A 107 -2.23 22.77 -3.60
N ASN A 108 -1.37 21.88 -3.14
CA ASN A 108 -0.32 22.24 -2.19
C ASN A 108 0.84 22.97 -2.90
N GLN A 109 1.81 23.48 -2.12
CA GLN A 109 2.99 24.20 -2.65
C GLN A 109 3.91 23.28 -3.49
N ALA A 110 3.81 21.95 -3.35
CA ALA A 110 4.47 20.98 -4.20
C ALA A 110 3.70 20.71 -5.52
N GLY A 111 2.64 21.46 -5.80
CA GLY A 111 1.82 21.30 -6.99
C GLY A 111 0.92 20.06 -6.99
N LEU A 112 0.61 19.50 -5.83
CA LEU A 112 -0.13 18.24 -5.67
C LEU A 112 -1.51 18.47 -5.07
N SER A 113 -2.53 17.78 -5.58
CA SER A 113 -3.87 17.76 -5.00
C SER A 113 -4.18 16.42 -4.34
N ALA A 114 -4.83 16.47 -3.18
CA ALA A 114 -5.30 15.28 -2.47
C ALA A 114 -6.70 14.90 -2.95
N ASN A 115 -6.79 14.20 -4.07
CA ASN A 115 -8.04 13.85 -4.75
C ASN A 115 -8.17 12.34 -5.02
N LEU A 116 -9.24 11.92 -5.70
CA LEU A 116 -9.48 10.52 -6.03
C LEU A 116 -8.37 9.90 -6.88
N ALA A 117 -7.74 10.67 -7.78
CA ALA A 117 -6.64 10.16 -8.60
C ALA A 117 -5.41 9.83 -7.74
N LEU A 118 -5.14 10.58 -6.67
CA LEU A 118 -4.09 10.26 -5.69
C LEU A 118 -4.32 8.88 -5.06
N VAL A 119 -5.55 8.55 -4.69
CA VAL A 119 -5.89 7.23 -4.13
C VAL A 119 -5.62 6.12 -5.15
N GLY A 120 -5.95 6.36 -6.43
CA GLY A 120 -5.64 5.42 -7.51
C GLY A 120 -4.15 5.18 -7.70
N ASN A 121 -3.36 6.26 -7.75
CA ASN A 121 -1.90 6.18 -7.84
C ASN A 121 -1.31 5.45 -6.64
N GLY A 122 -1.78 5.77 -5.44
CA GLY A 122 -1.38 5.10 -4.21
C GLY A 122 -1.70 3.60 -4.23
N ALA A 123 -2.88 3.23 -4.69
CA ALA A 123 -3.25 1.83 -4.84
C ALA A 123 -2.31 1.11 -5.82
N ALA A 124 -2.03 1.70 -7.00
CA ALA A 124 -1.13 1.11 -7.98
C ALA A 124 0.29 0.90 -7.42
N THR A 125 0.84 1.88 -6.69
CA THR A 125 2.18 1.77 -6.06
C THR A 125 2.22 0.71 -4.96
N LEU A 126 1.17 0.59 -4.14
CA LEU A 126 1.04 -0.46 -3.14
C LEU A 126 0.90 -1.86 -3.77
N GLY A 127 0.16 -1.97 -4.88
CA GLY A 127 0.06 -3.21 -5.65
C GLY A 127 1.42 -3.67 -6.17
N ALA A 128 2.21 -2.76 -6.72
CA ALA A 128 3.56 -3.05 -7.19
C ALA A 128 4.50 -3.44 -6.04
N PHE A 129 4.42 -2.75 -4.90
CA PHE A 129 5.15 -3.15 -3.69
C PHE A 129 4.79 -4.58 -3.28
N ASN A 130 3.51 -4.90 -3.17
CA ASN A 130 3.03 -6.23 -2.80
C ASN A 130 3.52 -7.31 -3.76
N LEU A 131 3.52 -7.02 -5.08
CA LEU A 131 3.94 -7.96 -6.13
C LEU A 131 5.42 -8.34 -6.02
N VAL A 132 6.26 -7.44 -5.54
CA VAL A 132 7.70 -7.68 -5.36
C VAL A 132 7.98 -8.23 -3.96
N PHE A 133 7.46 -7.58 -2.92
CA PHE A 133 7.80 -7.86 -1.53
C PHE A 133 7.43 -9.27 -1.09
N PHE A 134 6.15 -9.64 -1.18
CA PHE A 134 5.69 -10.91 -0.62
C PHE A 134 6.26 -12.15 -1.31
N PRO A 135 6.32 -12.25 -2.67
CA PRO A 135 6.92 -13.40 -3.30
C PRO A 135 8.39 -13.61 -2.96
N LEU A 136 9.15 -12.52 -2.83
CA LEU A 136 10.57 -12.58 -2.43
C LEU A 136 10.71 -12.92 -0.95
N PHE A 137 9.89 -12.33 -0.07
CA PHE A 137 9.87 -12.65 1.35
C PHE A 137 9.57 -14.14 1.59
N TYR A 138 8.53 -14.68 0.95
CA TYR A 138 8.17 -16.09 1.11
C TYR A 138 9.07 -17.08 0.37
N ARG A 139 10.00 -16.60 -0.44
CA ARG A 139 11.08 -17.42 -0.99
C ARG A 139 12.22 -17.62 0.02
N SER A 140 12.53 -16.63 0.82
CA SER A 140 13.61 -16.64 1.83
C SER A 140 13.19 -15.82 3.05
N PRO A 141 12.34 -16.36 3.94
CA PRO A 141 11.75 -15.59 5.03
C PRO A 141 12.76 -15.01 6.03
N GLU A 142 13.95 -15.59 6.10
CA GLU A 142 15.03 -15.12 6.96
C GLU A 142 15.63 -13.78 6.49
N ARG A 143 15.59 -13.51 5.18
CA ARG A 143 16.26 -12.34 4.54
C ARG A 143 15.23 -11.27 4.17
N ILE A 144 14.54 -10.69 5.15
CA ILE A 144 13.45 -9.73 4.91
C ILE A 144 13.93 -8.38 4.33
N GLY A 145 15.17 -7.95 4.61
CA GLY A 145 15.68 -6.64 4.20
C GLY A 145 15.80 -6.49 2.69
N VAL A 146 16.33 -7.51 1.99
CA VAL A 146 16.48 -7.45 0.51
C VAL A 146 15.13 -7.38 -0.20
N PRO A 147 14.13 -8.24 0.09
CA PRO A 147 12.79 -8.09 -0.45
C PRO A 147 12.18 -6.70 -0.24
N PHE A 148 12.37 -6.13 0.95
CA PHE A 148 11.86 -4.79 1.25
C PHE A 148 12.55 -3.71 0.43
N LEU A 149 13.89 -3.71 0.36
CA LEU A 149 14.62 -2.71 -0.42
C LEU A 149 14.26 -2.73 -1.90
N LEU A 150 14.12 -3.92 -2.49
CA LEU A 150 13.72 -4.06 -3.89
C LEU A 150 12.29 -3.57 -4.11
N ALA A 151 11.37 -3.93 -3.24
CA ALA A 151 9.97 -3.50 -3.33
C ALA A 151 9.83 -1.98 -3.11
N ALA A 152 10.56 -1.42 -2.14
CA ALA A 152 10.60 0.02 -1.90
C ALA A 152 11.19 0.78 -3.09
N ALA A 153 12.27 0.26 -3.70
CA ALA A 153 12.85 0.86 -4.91
C ALA A 153 11.83 0.91 -6.05
N VAL A 154 11.11 -0.19 -6.30
CA VAL A 154 10.04 -0.23 -7.31
C VAL A 154 8.92 0.78 -6.98
N GLN A 155 8.51 0.86 -5.71
CA GLN A 155 7.50 1.81 -5.28
C GLN A 155 7.95 3.25 -5.51
N PHE A 156 9.18 3.63 -5.12
CA PHE A 156 9.70 4.98 -5.33
C PHE A 156 9.92 5.31 -6.80
N LEU A 157 10.31 4.35 -7.65
CA LEU A 157 10.38 4.54 -9.10
C LEU A 157 9.00 4.86 -9.68
N LEU A 158 7.94 4.19 -9.23
CA LEU A 158 6.58 4.49 -9.68
C LEU A 158 6.09 5.84 -9.15
N VAL A 159 6.37 6.18 -7.90
CA VAL A 159 6.08 7.52 -7.37
C VAL A 159 6.77 8.59 -8.21
N GLY A 160 8.05 8.43 -8.51
CA GLY A 160 8.81 9.32 -9.38
C GLY A 160 8.21 9.41 -10.80
N ALA A 161 7.79 8.27 -11.37
CA ALA A 161 7.13 8.24 -12.66
C ALA A 161 5.79 9.02 -12.65
N PHE A 162 4.96 8.86 -11.63
CA PHE A 162 3.72 9.63 -11.50
C PHE A 162 3.98 11.13 -11.34
N LEU A 163 5.00 11.53 -10.59
CA LEU A 163 5.41 12.93 -10.47
C LEU A 163 5.89 13.48 -11.83
N LEU A 164 6.71 12.74 -12.56
CA LEU A 164 7.17 13.14 -13.90
C LEU A 164 6.02 13.24 -14.91
N LEU A 165 5.09 12.27 -14.91
CA LEU A 165 3.91 12.31 -15.77
C LEU A 165 3.05 13.55 -15.49
N ARG A 166 2.92 13.94 -14.23
CA ARG A 166 2.20 15.15 -13.85
C ARG A 166 2.84 16.43 -14.41
N TRP A 167 4.16 16.46 -14.53
CA TRP A 167 4.86 17.63 -15.07
C TRP A 167 4.93 17.64 -16.58
N SER A 168 4.88 16.47 -17.23
CA SER A 168 5.12 16.31 -18.67
C SER A 168 3.85 16.13 -19.48
N VAL A 169 2.74 15.68 -18.87
CA VAL A 169 1.52 15.29 -19.60
C VAL A 169 0.32 16.13 -19.13
N PRO A 170 -0.31 16.93 -20.01
CA PRO A 170 -1.44 17.80 -19.66
C PRO A 170 -2.61 17.06 -18.97
N LEU A 171 -2.87 15.81 -19.34
CA LEU A 171 -3.89 14.99 -18.69
C LEU A 171 -3.65 14.87 -17.17
N PHE A 172 -2.40 14.68 -16.76
CA PHE A 172 -2.04 14.54 -15.35
C PHE A 172 -1.98 15.89 -14.63
N SER A 173 -1.53 16.95 -15.27
CA SER A 173 -1.41 18.28 -14.67
C SER A 173 -2.75 19.02 -14.56
N GLU A 174 -3.58 18.97 -15.62
CA GLU A 174 -4.79 19.77 -15.73
C GLU A 174 -6.04 18.98 -15.31
N THR A 175 -6.17 17.72 -15.78
CA THR A 175 -7.39 16.93 -15.55
C THR A 175 -7.36 16.17 -14.23
N LEU A 176 -6.23 15.55 -13.88
CA LEU A 176 -6.14 14.69 -12.70
C LEU A 176 -5.64 15.43 -11.45
N ASN A 177 -5.04 16.60 -11.57
CA ASN A 177 -4.44 17.33 -10.46
C ASN A 177 -5.31 18.46 -9.86
N GLY A 178 -6.49 18.72 -10.36
CA GLY A 178 -7.42 19.73 -9.80
C GLY A 178 -8.15 19.25 -8.55
N GLY A 179 -8.98 20.11 -7.95
CA GLY A 179 -9.89 19.76 -6.85
C GLY A 179 -10.86 18.63 -7.26
N ASN A 180 -11.52 18.01 -6.28
CA ASN A 180 -12.46 16.91 -6.57
C ASN A 180 -13.68 17.32 -7.42
N ALA A 181 -14.06 18.59 -7.40
CA ALA A 181 -15.21 19.07 -8.16
C ALA A 181 -14.99 19.09 -9.68
N ASP A 182 -13.71 19.31 -10.09
CA ASP A 182 -13.35 19.39 -11.50
C ASP A 182 -13.00 18.01 -12.02
N HIS A 183 -13.49 17.67 -13.22
CA HIS A 183 -13.20 16.41 -13.90
C HIS A 183 -13.38 15.14 -13.04
N THR A 184 -14.43 15.12 -12.20
CA THR A 184 -14.68 14.02 -11.22
C THR A 184 -14.72 12.65 -11.89
N ALA A 185 -15.30 12.54 -13.09
CA ALA A 185 -15.38 11.27 -13.82
C ALA A 185 -13.97 10.74 -14.20
N ALA A 186 -13.06 11.61 -14.66
CA ALA A 186 -11.69 11.21 -15.00
C ALA A 186 -10.90 10.80 -13.76
N LYS A 187 -11.04 11.52 -12.64
CA LYS A 187 -10.40 11.18 -11.37
C LYS A 187 -10.94 9.87 -10.78
N ALA A 188 -12.24 9.64 -10.88
CA ALA A 188 -12.85 8.37 -10.49
C ALA A 188 -12.36 7.22 -11.39
N ALA A 189 -12.26 7.42 -12.70
CA ALA A 189 -11.70 6.44 -13.61
C ALA A 189 -10.24 6.10 -13.25
N ALA A 190 -9.41 7.10 -12.94
CA ALA A 190 -8.04 6.90 -12.49
C ALA A 190 -7.99 6.12 -11.15
N MET A 191 -8.89 6.42 -10.21
CA MET A 191 -9.01 5.68 -8.95
C MET A 191 -9.36 4.21 -9.19
N PHE A 192 -10.39 3.93 -9.99
CA PHE A 192 -10.81 2.56 -10.28
C PHE A 192 -9.75 1.78 -11.05
N THR A 193 -9.05 2.43 -11.99
CA THR A 193 -7.92 1.82 -12.71
C THR A 193 -6.80 1.45 -11.74
N GLY A 194 -6.42 2.35 -10.84
CA GLY A 194 -5.40 2.09 -9.82
C GLY A 194 -5.80 0.95 -8.87
N LEU A 195 -7.07 0.91 -8.44
CA LEU A 195 -7.60 -0.18 -7.62
C LEU A 195 -7.61 -1.53 -8.36
N ALA A 196 -7.94 -1.53 -9.67
CA ALA A 196 -7.88 -2.73 -10.49
C ALA A 196 -6.44 -3.25 -10.64
N VAL A 197 -5.47 -2.36 -10.87
CA VAL A 197 -4.04 -2.69 -10.90
C VAL A 197 -3.59 -3.25 -9.54
N TYR A 198 -3.99 -2.62 -8.44
CA TYR A 198 -3.73 -3.10 -7.09
C TYR A 198 -4.26 -4.53 -6.86
N ALA A 199 -5.52 -4.76 -7.21
CA ALA A 199 -6.15 -6.06 -7.04
C ALA A 199 -5.46 -7.15 -7.88
N ALA A 200 -5.14 -6.86 -9.15
CA ALA A 200 -4.43 -7.79 -10.03
C ALA A 200 -3.02 -8.09 -9.52
N ALA A 201 -2.24 -7.07 -9.19
CA ALA A 201 -0.86 -7.20 -8.69
C ALA A 201 -0.82 -7.96 -7.35
N THR A 202 -1.73 -7.64 -6.43
CA THR A 202 -1.80 -8.32 -5.12
C THR A 202 -2.28 -9.77 -5.27
N SER A 203 -3.19 -10.06 -6.18
CA SER A 203 -3.62 -11.44 -6.47
C SER A 203 -2.48 -12.28 -7.04
N LEU A 204 -1.70 -11.74 -7.98
CA LEU A 204 -0.50 -12.37 -8.51
C LEU A 204 0.56 -12.56 -7.41
N SER A 205 0.76 -11.55 -6.56
CA SER A 205 1.64 -11.62 -5.39
C SER A 205 1.26 -12.79 -4.48
N CYS A 206 -0.03 -12.93 -4.18
CA CYS A 206 -0.56 -14.01 -3.36
C CYS A 206 -0.28 -15.38 -3.99
N PHE A 207 -0.55 -15.53 -5.28
CA PHE A 207 -0.29 -16.77 -6.03
C PHE A 207 1.19 -17.18 -5.97
N PHE A 208 2.11 -16.26 -6.28
CA PHE A 208 3.55 -16.54 -6.25
C PHE A 208 4.06 -16.80 -4.83
N SER A 209 3.56 -16.07 -3.83
CA SER A 209 3.91 -16.27 -2.42
C SER A 209 3.52 -17.64 -1.92
N MET A 210 2.30 -18.09 -2.22
CA MET A 210 1.83 -19.44 -1.87
C MET A 210 2.67 -20.52 -2.56
N ARG A 211 3.07 -20.31 -3.83
CA ARG A 211 3.92 -21.25 -4.57
C ARG A 211 5.33 -21.33 -4.00
N ASN A 212 5.92 -20.18 -3.67
CA ASN A 212 7.27 -20.10 -3.12
C ASN A 212 7.33 -20.73 -1.72
N PHE A 213 6.37 -20.43 -0.87
CA PHE A 213 6.35 -20.93 0.51
C PHE A 213 6.16 -22.44 0.62
N LYS A 214 5.51 -23.09 -0.35
CA LYS A 214 5.43 -24.57 -0.39
C LYS A 214 6.80 -25.24 -0.42
N ARG A 215 7.82 -24.58 -0.98
CA ARG A 215 9.17 -25.09 -1.17
C ARG A 215 10.12 -24.78 -0.02
N VAL A 216 9.64 -24.02 0.97
CA VAL A 216 10.44 -23.67 2.15
C VAL A 216 10.31 -24.78 3.17
N ASP A 217 11.42 -25.32 3.62
CA ASP A 217 11.50 -26.22 4.77
C ASP A 217 11.58 -25.32 6.02
N LEU A 218 10.67 -25.57 6.98
CA LEU A 218 10.52 -24.84 8.22
C LEU A 218 11.00 -25.68 9.39
#